data_782b6a556ffb41e5d3951798687748df
#
_entry.id   782b6a556ffb41e5d3951798687748df
#
_cell.length_a   1.000
_cell.length_b   1.000
_cell.length_c   1.000
_cell.angle_alpha   90.00
_cell.angle_beta   90.00
_cell.angle_gamma   90.00
#
_symmetry.space_group_name_H-M   'P 1'
#
loop_
_entity.id
_entity.type
_entity.pdbx_description
1 polymer ?
#
loop_
_entity_poly.entity_id
_entity_poly.type
_entity_poly.pdbx_seq_one_letter_code
_entity_poly.pdbx_strand_id
1 'polypeptide(L)'
;RQAFSGIKRFDDFQRTLDVSRSLLSERLGRLVDAGILRREPYKDEVRTRHRYRLTEKGLDLYPVLMALREWGDKYMADEGAPLRVRHKGCGGEPQINLRCDRCGEEVGARDAEPLPGPGLRAA
;
A
#
# COMPACT_ATOMS: atom_id res chain seq x y z
N ARG A 1 4.22 2.03 -1.04
CA ARG A 1 4.10 1.88 -2.49
C ARG A 1 5.24 1.03 -3.06
N GLN A 2 6.49 1.40 -2.87
CA GLN A 2 7.64 0.74 -3.49
C GLN A 2 7.77 -0.75 -3.14
N ALA A 3 7.36 -1.17 -1.94
CA ALA A 3 7.33 -2.59 -1.57
C ALA A 3 6.38 -3.42 -2.45
N PHE A 4 5.25 -2.84 -2.87
CA PHE A 4 4.32 -3.48 -3.82
C PHE A 4 4.90 -3.59 -5.24
N SER A 5 5.84 -2.71 -5.60
CA SER A 5 6.57 -2.78 -6.87
C SER A 5 7.75 -3.78 -6.83
N GLY A 6 7.88 -4.54 -5.76
CA GLY A 6 8.88 -5.59 -5.63
C GLY A 6 10.22 -5.14 -5.03
N ILE A 7 10.35 -3.88 -4.60
CA ILE A 7 11.56 -3.41 -3.92
C ILE A 7 11.61 -4.01 -2.51
N LYS A 8 12.75 -4.62 -2.17
CA LYS A 8 12.92 -5.35 -0.91
C LYS A 8 14.17 -4.93 -0.13
N ARG A 9 15.22 -4.44 -0.79
CA ARG A 9 16.49 -4.10 -0.15
C ARG A 9 16.51 -2.64 0.25
N PHE A 10 17.19 -2.33 1.36
CA PHE A 10 17.33 -0.97 1.86
C PHE A 10 17.93 -0.02 0.81
N ASP A 11 19.01 -0.42 0.18
CA ASP A 11 19.72 0.42 -0.79
C ASP A 11 18.87 0.68 -2.06
N ASP A 12 18.02 -0.26 -2.45
CA ASP A 12 17.08 -0.10 -3.56
C ASP A 12 15.96 0.89 -3.20
N PHE A 13 15.43 0.81 -1.97
CA PHE A 13 14.47 1.81 -1.47
C PHE A 13 15.09 3.22 -1.46
N GLN A 14 16.32 3.34 -0.95
CA GLN A 14 17.00 4.62 -0.87
C GLN A 14 17.18 5.24 -2.26
N ARG A 15 17.67 4.48 -3.20
CA ARG A 15 17.89 4.91 -4.58
C ARG A 15 16.61 5.34 -5.28
N THR A 16 15.51 4.60 -5.05
CA THR A 16 14.22 4.88 -5.70
C THR A 16 13.48 6.05 -5.07
N LEU A 17 13.65 6.28 -3.77
CA LEU A 17 12.92 7.31 -3.03
C LEU A 17 13.70 8.62 -2.90
N ASP A 18 14.98 8.60 -3.18
CA ASP A 18 15.90 9.75 -3.03
C ASP A 18 15.77 10.43 -1.65
N VAL A 19 15.83 9.63 -0.60
CA VAL A 19 15.76 10.09 0.79
C VAL A 19 17.02 9.76 1.56
N SER A 20 17.27 10.48 2.66
CA SER A 20 18.41 10.17 3.53
C SER A 20 18.29 8.79 4.16
N ARG A 21 19.43 8.17 4.46
CA ARG A 21 19.46 6.84 5.11
C ARG A 21 18.75 6.84 6.46
N SER A 22 18.93 7.88 7.25
CA SER A 22 18.28 8.01 8.57
C SER A 22 16.76 8.08 8.46
N LEU A 23 16.24 8.89 7.55
CA LEU A 23 14.80 9.01 7.32
C LEU A 23 14.20 7.70 6.79
N LEU A 24 14.89 7.04 5.85
CA LEU A 24 14.45 5.74 5.34
C LEU A 24 14.44 4.67 6.44
N SER A 25 15.50 4.61 7.25
CA SER A 25 15.59 3.68 8.38
C SER A 25 14.46 3.87 9.37
N GLU A 26 14.15 5.12 9.73
CA GLU A 26 13.02 5.45 10.60
C GLU A 26 11.68 5.00 10.00
N ARG A 27 11.42 5.34 8.74
CA ARG A 27 10.16 4.99 8.07
C ARG A 27 9.98 3.48 7.91
N LEU A 28 11.01 2.76 7.52
CA LEU A 28 10.98 1.29 7.43
C LEU A 28 10.80 0.66 8.81
N GLY A 29 11.47 1.20 9.84
CA GLY A 29 11.29 0.77 11.23
C GLY A 29 9.84 0.90 11.69
N ARG A 30 9.22 2.05 11.48
CA ARG A 30 7.80 2.26 11.80
C ARG A 30 6.87 1.28 11.09
N LEU A 31 7.13 0.96 9.83
CA LEU A 31 6.34 -0.01 9.08
C LEU A 31 6.53 -1.44 9.61
N VAL A 32 7.72 -1.79 10.07
CA VAL A 32 7.98 -3.07 10.74
C VAL A 32 7.28 -3.13 12.09
N ASP A 33 7.39 -2.09 12.92
CA ASP A 33 6.73 -2.02 14.23
C ASP A 33 5.21 -2.09 14.12
N ALA A 34 4.64 -1.48 13.08
CA ALA A 34 3.22 -1.55 12.77
C ALA A 34 2.78 -2.90 12.15
N GLY A 35 3.69 -3.81 11.89
CA GLY A 35 3.41 -5.11 11.27
C GLY A 35 3.05 -5.06 9.78
N ILE A 36 3.36 -3.97 9.10
CA ILE A 36 3.13 -3.80 7.65
C ILE A 36 4.24 -4.48 6.84
N LEU A 37 5.47 -4.36 7.33
CA LEU A 37 6.65 -5.02 6.79
C LEU A 37 7.23 -5.99 7.82
N ARG A 38 7.97 -6.97 7.34
CA ARG A 38 8.85 -7.79 8.17
C ARG A 38 10.26 -7.76 7.61
N ARG A 39 11.25 -7.89 8.49
CA ARG A 39 12.65 -8.06 8.12
C ARG A 39 12.96 -9.53 7.93
N GLU A 40 13.62 -9.87 6.83
CA GLU A 40 14.18 -11.19 6.60
C GLU A 40 15.68 -11.07 6.42
N PRO A 41 16.49 -11.81 7.20
CA PRO A 41 17.92 -11.84 7.00
C PRO A 41 18.26 -12.56 5.69
N TYR A 42 19.27 -12.09 4.99
CA TYR A 42 19.90 -12.80 3.90
C TYR A 42 21.41 -12.62 3.99
N LYS A 43 22.15 -13.61 3.56
CA LYS A 43 23.60 -13.53 3.47
C LYS A 43 23.99 -12.93 2.12
N ASP A 44 24.82 -11.93 2.18
CA ASP A 44 25.62 -11.48 1.06
C ASP A 44 27.05 -12.02 1.27
N GLU A 45 27.94 -11.87 0.31
CA GLU A 45 29.28 -12.47 0.35
C GLU A 45 30.13 -12.07 1.56
N VAL A 46 29.81 -10.93 2.20
CA VAL A 46 30.63 -10.34 3.26
C VAL A 46 29.89 -10.29 4.60
N ARG A 47 28.58 -10.11 4.62
CA ARG A 47 27.80 -9.90 5.86
C ARG A 47 26.33 -10.28 5.74
N THR A 48 25.69 -10.48 6.91
CA THR A 48 24.24 -10.62 6.98
C THR A 48 23.58 -9.25 6.78
N ARG A 49 22.67 -9.18 5.82
CA ARG A 49 21.82 -8.02 5.54
C ARG A 49 20.37 -8.38 5.72
N HIS A 50 19.48 -7.39 5.70
CA HIS A 50 18.05 -7.58 5.78
C HIS A 50 17.36 -7.08 4.52
N ARG A 51 16.32 -7.80 4.12
CA ARG A 51 15.34 -7.36 3.14
C ARG A 51 13.98 -7.21 3.83
N TYR A 52 13.17 -6.34 3.29
CA TYR A 52 11.83 -6.04 3.80
C TYR A 52 10.79 -6.70 2.92
N ARG A 53 9.83 -7.36 3.53
CA ARG A 53 8.70 -7.97 2.83
C ARG A 53 7.40 -7.51 3.43
N LEU A 54 6.38 -7.37 2.59
CA LEU A 54 5.01 -7.15 3.03
C LEU A 54 4.52 -8.36 3.82
N THR A 55 3.85 -8.10 4.95
CA THR A 55 3.06 -9.06 5.69
C THR A 55 1.66 -9.17 5.06
N GLU A 56 0.81 -10.09 5.52
CA GLU A 56 -0.61 -10.11 5.11
C GLU A 56 -1.29 -8.78 5.42
N LYS A 57 -1.10 -8.24 6.63
CA LYS A 57 -1.58 -6.91 7.01
C LYS A 57 -1.10 -5.82 6.04
N GLY A 58 0.14 -5.90 5.60
CA GLY A 58 0.71 -5.00 4.60
C GLY A 58 0.06 -5.16 3.23
N LEU A 59 -0.18 -6.40 2.79
CA LEU A 59 -0.85 -6.69 1.51
C LEU A 59 -2.29 -6.18 1.49
N ASP A 60 -3.00 -6.22 2.60
CA ASP A 60 -4.37 -5.72 2.74
C ASP A 60 -4.48 -4.20 2.57
N LEU A 61 -3.37 -3.46 2.62
CA LEU A 61 -3.32 -2.04 2.26
C LEU A 61 -3.33 -1.78 0.74
N TYR A 62 -3.17 -2.80 -0.09
CA TYR A 62 -3.11 -2.59 -1.54
C TYR A 62 -4.35 -1.90 -2.11
N PRO A 63 -5.59 -2.32 -1.79
CA PRO A 63 -6.79 -1.62 -2.24
C PRO A 63 -6.85 -0.15 -1.81
N VAL A 64 -6.39 0.17 -0.59
CA VAL A 64 -6.35 1.55 -0.08
C VAL A 64 -5.40 2.40 -0.93
N LEU A 65 -4.21 1.89 -1.24
CA LEU A 65 -3.25 2.59 -2.10
C LEU A 65 -3.77 2.76 -3.53
N MET A 66 -4.49 1.77 -4.05
CA MET A 66 -5.09 1.87 -5.38
C MET A 66 -6.20 2.91 -5.42
N ALA A 67 -7.05 2.99 -4.39
CA ALA A 67 -8.08 4.01 -4.27
C ALA A 67 -7.47 5.43 -4.21
N LEU A 68 -6.41 5.63 -3.42
CA LEU A 68 -5.67 6.90 -3.38
C LEU A 68 -5.04 7.24 -4.72
N ARG A 69 -4.51 6.25 -5.43
CA ARG A 69 -3.97 6.45 -6.78
C ARG A 69 -5.04 6.90 -7.75
N GLU A 70 -6.17 6.19 -7.83
CA GLU A 70 -7.27 6.53 -8.74
C GLU A 70 -7.81 7.94 -8.48
N TRP A 71 -7.93 8.30 -7.21
CA TRP A 71 -8.32 9.65 -6.82
C TRP A 71 -7.28 10.70 -7.29
N GLY A 72 -5.99 10.42 -7.06
CA GLY A 72 -4.88 11.29 -7.50
C GLY A 72 -4.81 11.43 -9.02
N ASP A 73 -4.94 10.32 -9.75
CA ASP A 73 -4.92 10.31 -11.22
C ASP A 73 -6.09 11.14 -11.79
N LYS A 74 -7.25 11.11 -11.13
CA LYS A 74 -8.44 11.86 -11.57
C LYS A 74 -8.32 13.36 -11.35
N TYR A 75 -7.70 13.80 -10.25
CA TYR A 75 -7.77 15.21 -9.81
C TYR A 75 -6.42 15.95 -9.82
N MET A 76 -5.30 15.23 -9.95
CA MET A 76 -3.96 15.78 -9.78
C MET A 76 -2.99 15.38 -10.90
N ALA A 77 -3.45 14.72 -11.95
CA ALA A 77 -2.61 14.25 -13.04
C ALA A 77 -3.07 14.83 -14.39
N ASP A 78 -2.84 16.11 -14.61
CA ASP A 78 -3.26 16.84 -15.80
C ASP A 78 -2.67 16.26 -17.10
N GLU A 79 -1.45 15.71 -17.02
CA GLU A 79 -0.77 15.06 -18.15
C GLU A 79 -1.05 13.55 -18.25
N GLY A 80 -1.97 13.04 -17.43
CA GLY A 80 -2.33 11.63 -17.34
C GLY A 80 -1.62 10.87 -16.22
N ALA A 81 -2.10 9.67 -15.95
CA ALA A 81 -1.61 8.83 -14.85
C ALA A 81 -0.11 8.49 -14.98
N PRO A 82 0.73 8.86 -14.00
CA PRO A 82 2.17 8.59 -14.04
C PRO A 82 2.51 7.09 -13.89
N LEU A 83 1.55 6.28 -13.43
CA LEU A 83 1.69 4.85 -13.25
C LEU A 83 0.39 4.13 -13.62
N ARG A 84 0.47 3.21 -14.56
CA ARG A 84 -0.62 2.29 -14.88
C ARG A 84 -0.38 0.93 -14.22
N VAL A 85 -1.45 0.32 -13.74
CA VAL A 85 -1.43 -1.03 -13.16
C VAL A 85 -2.31 -1.94 -13.99
N ARG A 86 -1.81 -3.14 -14.30
CA ARG A 86 -2.59 -4.15 -15.04
C ARG A 86 -2.69 -5.45 -14.26
N HIS A 87 -3.79 -6.13 -14.41
CA HIS A 87 -3.96 -7.49 -13.94
C HIS A 87 -3.10 -8.45 -14.78
N LYS A 88 -2.24 -9.21 -14.13
CA LYS A 88 -1.29 -10.10 -14.82
C LYS A 88 -1.98 -11.18 -15.65
N GLY A 89 -3.17 -11.62 -15.23
CA GLY A 89 -3.89 -12.68 -15.89
C GLY A 89 -4.52 -12.31 -17.25
N CYS A 90 -5.08 -11.09 -17.34
CA CYS A 90 -5.84 -10.67 -18.53
C CYS A 90 -5.38 -9.33 -19.15
N GLY A 91 -4.48 -8.59 -18.49
CA GLY A 91 -4.02 -7.29 -18.95
C GLY A 91 -4.96 -6.11 -18.70
N GLY A 92 -6.15 -6.34 -18.14
CA GLY A 92 -7.09 -5.30 -17.77
C GLY A 92 -6.60 -4.45 -16.59
N GLU A 93 -7.19 -3.28 -16.38
CA GLU A 93 -6.85 -2.39 -15.27
C GLU A 93 -7.75 -2.70 -14.07
N PRO A 94 -7.17 -2.95 -12.87
CA PRO A 94 -7.96 -3.09 -11.64
C PRO A 94 -8.67 -1.80 -11.31
N GLN A 95 -9.92 -1.89 -10.88
CA GLN A 95 -10.74 -0.76 -10.42
C GLN A 95 -11.17 -0.96 -8.97
N ILE A 96 -11.31 0.13 -8.23
CA ILE A 96 -11.75 0.12 -6.83
C ILE A 96 -13.20 0.58 -6.75
N ASN A 97 -14.08 -0.33 -6.36
CA ASN A 97 -15.48 -0.06 -6.14
C ASN A 97 -15.89 -0.55 -4.75
N LEU A 98 -16.61 0.29 -4.01
CA LEU A 98 -17.27 -0.13 -2.78
C LEU A 98 -18.57 -0.83 -3.15
N ARG A 99 -18.81 -2.01 -2.58
CA ARG A 99 -20.03 -2.79 -2.80
C ARG A 99 -20.68 -3.16 -1.48
N CYS A 100 -22.01 -3.11 -1.48
CA CYS A 100 -22.80 -3.59 -0.36
C CYS A 100 -22.66 -5.12 -0.25
N ASP A 101 -22.38 -5.61 0.96
CA ASP A 101 -22.24 -7.04 1.24
C ASP A 101 -23.56 -7.81 1.17
N ARG A 102 -24.69 -7.11 1.23
CA ARG A 102 -26.04 -7.69 1.21
C ARG A 102 -26.68 -7.70 -0.18
N CYS A 103 -26.71 -6.56 -0.88
CA CYS A 103 -27.35 -6.46 -2.21
C CYS A 103 -26.34 -6.47 -3.37
N GLY A 104 -25.03 -6.29 -3.10
CA GLY A 104 -23.99 -6.27 -4.12
C GLY A 104 -23.94 -5.00 -4.97
N GLU A 105 -24.82 -4.03 -4.72
CA GLU A 105 -24.81 -2.75 -5.43
C GLU A 105 -23.58 -1.92 -5.07
N GLU A 106 -23.18 -1.07 -5.99
CA GLU A 106 -22.11 -0.10 -5.78
C GLU A 106 -22.61 1.00 -4.84
N VAL A 107 -21.75 1.37 -3.86
CA VAL A 107 -22.09 2.31 -2.79
C VAL A 107 -21.26 3.58 -2.91
N GLY A 108 -21.90 4.70 -3.11
CA GLY A 108 -21.31 6.04 -3.03
C GLY A 108 -21.36 6.62 -1.62
N ALA A 109 -20.68 7.74 -1.42
CA ALA A 109 -20.64 8.41 -0.11
C ALA A 109 -22.02 8.89 0.37
N ARG A 110 -22.95 9.13 -0.55
CA ARG A 110 -24.32 9.57 -0.24
C ARG A 110 -25.30 8.44 0.06
N ASP A 111 -24.88 7.21 -0.24
CA ASP A 111 -25.67 6.00 -0.04
C ASP A 111 -25.31 5.27 1.24
N ALA A 112 -24.31 5.77 1.97
CA ALA A 112 -23.79 5.16 3.20
C ALA A 112 -24.15 6.01 4.43
N GLU A 113 -24.60 5.36 5.47
CA GLU A 113 -24.92 5.96 6.76
C GLU A 113 -23.98 5.41 7.85
N PRO A 114 -23.26 6.29 8.60
CA PRO A 114 -22.44 5.84 9.70
C PRO A 114 -23.29 5.42 10.90
N LEU A 115 -23.07 4.23 11.42
CA LEU A 115 -23.67 3.71 12.63
C LEU A 115 -22.63 3.46 13.70
N PRO A 116 -22.98 3.59 15.00
CA PRO A 116 -22.08 3.22 16.08
C PRO A 116 -21.66 1.76 15.99
N GLY A 117 -20.37 1.52 15.95
CA GLY A 117 -19.82 0.16 15.98
C GLY A 117 -19.59 -0.35 17.39
N PRO A 118 -19.38 -1.66 17.57
CA PRO A 118 -19.19 -2.30 18.90
C PRO A 118 -17.93 -1.82 19.64
N GLY A 119 -16.99 -1.21 18.93
CA GLY A 119 -15.78 -0.62 19.52
C GLY A 119 -15.96 0.81 20.04
N LEU A 120 -17.12 1.44 19.83
CA LEU A 120 -17.39 2.78 20.32
C LEU A 120 -17.64 2.69 21.84
N ARG A 121 -16.69 3.15 22.64
CA ARG A 121 -16.89 3.30 24.07
C ARG A 121 -17.78 4.51 24.32
N ALA A 122 -18.85 4.34 25.07
CA ALA A 122 -19.60 5.47 25.59
C ALA A 122 -18.67 6.32 26.45
N ALA A 123 -18.69 7.62 26.20
CA ALA A 123 -17.93 8.57 27.01
C ALA A 123 -18.52 8.64 28.43
#